data_c9c14d51e268a3bd0a2037319381d092
#
_entry.id   c9c14d51e268a3bd0a2037319381d092
#
_cell.length_a   1.000
_cell.length_b   1.000
_cell.length_c   1.000
_cell.angle_alpha   90.00
_cell.angle_beta   90.00
_cell.angle_gamma   90.00
#
_symmetry.space_group_name_H-M   'P 1'
#
loop_
_entity.id
_entity.type
_entity.pdbx_description
1 polymer ?
#
loop_
_entity_poly.entity_id
_entity_poly.type
_entity_poly.pdbx_seq_one_letter_code
_entity_poly.pdbx_strand_id
1 'polypeptide(L)'
;MLRQLVALSGAIVTAGTVAVGAGGGPTADPTLASELKQGGLVLVLRHAATDFSKPDQDPVDLTNCHTQRNLSQQGRADARAIGRGVRRLKLRIGTVLTSAFCRTRATARLAFGRAAVSPALLNTITAEHNARWRKQIGAARRLLGTKPAPGRLTVLVTHGVVVTDMTGLTLEEGETLVFRPRGNSRFRLLGRILPPEWRTLGAR
;
A
#
# COMPACT_ATOMS: atom_id res chain seq x y z
N MET A 1 64.74 14.30 -47.64
CA MET A 1 63.74 14.95 -46.77
C MET A 1 62.37 14.37 -47.10
N LEU A 2 61.92 13.36 -46.32
CA LEU A 2 60.69 12.60 -46.56
C LEU A 2 59.63 13.14 -45.60
N ARG A 3 58.55 13.73 -46.13
CA ARG A 3 57.36 14.16 -45.35
C ARG A 3 56.42 13.01 -45.22
N GLN A 4 56.24 12.55 -44.00
CA GLN A 4 55.16 11.57 -43.65
C GLN A 4 53.84 12.31 -43.52
N LEU A 5 52.82 11.84 -44.30
CA LEU A 5 51.42 12.22 -44.18
C LEU A 5 50.79 11.33 -43.09
N VAL A 6 50.33 11.95 -42.01
CA VAL A 6 49.53 11.29 -40.97
C VAL A 6 48.06 11.39 -41.40
N ALA A 7 47.44 10.24 -41.70
CA ALA A 7 45.99 10.15 -41.94
C ALA A 7 45.25 10.13 -40.59
N LEU A 8 44.42 11.12 -40.33
CA LEU A 8 43.45 11.10 -39.22
C LEU A 8 42.21 10.31 -39.63
N SER A 9 42.05 9.15 -39.04
CA SER A 9 40.79 8.40 -39.13
C SER A 9 39.78 8.99 -38.13
N GLY A 10 38.74 9.67 -38.64
CA GLY A 10 37.63 10.17 -37.85
C GLY A 10 36.67 9.04 -37.50
N ALA A 11 36.52 8.70 -36.24
CA ALA A 11 35.50 7.79 -35.75
C ALA A 11 34.15 8.53 -35.68
N ILE A 12 33.19 8.10 -36.49
CA ILE A 12 31.81 8.58 -36.44
C ILE A 12 31.14 7.92 -35.25
N VAL A 13 30.89 8.70 -34.19
CA VAL A 13 30.08 8.29 -33.04
C VAL A 13 28.61 8.48 -33.43
N THR A 14 27.91 7.38 -33.74
CA THR A 14 26.46 7.40 -33.91
C THR A 14 25.79 7.53 -32.54
N ALA A 15 25.22 8.68 -32.28
CA ALA A 15 24.38 8.92 -31.08
C ALA A 15 23.09 8.07 -31.24
N GLY A 16 23.04 6.95 -30.53
CA GLY A 16 21.84 6.18 -30.36
C GLY A 16 20.82 6.97 -29.54
N THR A 17 19.73 7.42 -30.14
CA THR A 17 18.56 7.96 -29.47
C THR A 17 17.91 6.85 -28.64
N VAL A 18 18.11 6.88 -27.32
CA VAL A 18 17.33 6.08 -26.39
C VAL A 18 15.92 6.65 -26.37
N ALA A 19 14.97 5.99 -26.99
CA ALA A 19 13.56 6.30 -26.85
C ALA A 19 13.17 6.03 -25.38
N VAL A 20 12.98 7.10 -24.61
CA VAL A 20 12.31 7.04 -23.32
C VAL A 20 10.87 6.66 -23.59
N GLY A 21 10.57 5.39 -23.47
CA GLY A 21 9.20 4.90 -23.52
C GLY A 21 8.40 5.62 -22.43
N ALA A 22 7.35 6.35 -22.84
CA ALA A 22 6.34 6.89 -21.94
C ALA A 22 5.83 5.73 -21.08
N GLY A 23 6.20 5.74 -19.79
CA GLY A 23 5.75 4.75 -18.82
C GLY A 23 4.24 4.85 -18.67
N GLY A 24 3.52 4.01 -19.39
CA GLY A 24 2.16 3.67 -19.06
C GLY A 24 2.18 3.13 -17.63
N GLY A 25 1.52 3.83 -16.69
CA GLY A 25 1.35 3.35 -15.33
C GLY A 25 0.81 1.91 -15.37
N PRO A 26 1.16 1.06 -14.41
CA PRO A 26 0.73 -0.32 -14.41
C PRO A 26 -0.80 -0.37 -14.46
N THR A 27 -1.34 -0.71 -15.60
CA THR A 27 -2.75 -1.09 -15.72
C THR A 27 -2.95 -2.27 -14.80
N ALA A 28 -3.92 -2.15 -13.88
CA ALA A 28 -4.18 -3.18 -12.89
C ALA A 28 -4.35 -4.54 -13.59
N ASP A 29 -3.39 -5.43 -13.38
CA ASP A 29 -3.28 -6.73 -14.04
C ASP A 29 -4.60 -7.51 -13.92
N PRO A 30 -5.23 -7.95 -15.02
CA PRO A 30 -6.44 -8.78 -14.98
C PRO A 30 -6.28 -10.03 -14.13
N THR A 31 -5.05 -10.55 -14.01
CA THR A 31 -4.74 -11.70 -13.15
C THR A 31 -4.90 -11.35 -11.67
N LEU A 32 -4.56 -10.13 -11.25
CA LEU A 32 -4.72 -9.68 -9.87
C LEU A 32 -6.19 -9.65 -9.43
N ALA A 33 -7.09 -9.21 -10.32
CA ALA A 33 -8.54 -9.23 -10.05
C ALA A 33 -9.07 -10.67 -9.87
N SER A 34 -8.59 -11.60 -10.67
CA SER A 34 -8.93 -13.04 -10.55
C SER A 34 -8.43 -13.61 -9.22
N GLU A 35 -7.18 -13.35 -8.85
CA GLU A 35 -6.58 -13.76 -7.60
C GLU A 35 -7.35 -13.23 -6.37
N LEU A 36 -7.77 -11.96 -6.42
CA LEU A 36 -8.58 -11.35 -5.35
C LEU A 36 -9.94 -12.04 -5.19
N LYS A 37 -10.59 -12.42 -6.29
CA LYS A 37 -11.88 -13.14 -6.28
C LYS A 37 -11.76 -14.54 -5.69
N GLN A 38 -10.64 -15.23 -5.88
CA GLN A 38 -10.37 -16.54 -5.27
C GLN A 38 -10.22 -16.43 -3.75
N GLY A 39 -9.75 -15.27 -3.24
CA GLY A 39 -9.51 -15.07 -1.82
C GLY A 39 -8.18 -15.68 -1.33
N GLY A 40 -8.06 -15.87 -0.01
CA GLY A 40 -6.84 -16.40 0.61
C GLY A 40 -5.68 -15.40 0.63
N LEU A 41 -5.95 -14.11 0.37
CA LEU A 41 -4.95 -13.05 0.29
C LEU A 41 -5.12 -12.05 1.43
N VAL A 42 -4.04 -11.33 1.73
CA VAL A 42 -4.02 -10.22 2.69
C VAL A 42 -3.78 -8.93 1.93
N LEU A 43 -4.70 -7.97 2.12
CA LEU A 43 -4.61 -6.61 1.61
C LEU A 43 -4.01 -5.72 2.68
N VAL A 44 -2.93 -5.01 2.38
CA VAL A 44 -2.33 -4.00 3.25
C VAL A 44 -2.59 -2.64 2.64
N LEU A 45 -3.39 -1.84 3.30
CA LEU A 45 -3.83 -0.52 2.84
C LEU A 45 -3.21 0.55 3.73
N ARG A 46 -2.44 1.48 3.15
CA ARG A 46 -2.13 2.73 3.84
C ARG A 46 -3.40 3.57 3.92
N HIS A 47 -3.64 4.24 5.07
CA HIS A 47 -4.76 5.16 5.17
C HIS A 47 -4.86 6.08 3.94
N ALA A 48 -6.06 6.45 3.55
CA ALA A 48 -6.31 7.34 2.44
C ALA A 48 -5.76 8.76 2.69
N ALA A 49 -5.76 9.60 1.66
CA ALA A 49 -5.18 10.94 1.69
C ALA A 49 -5.67 11.78 2.88
N THR A 50 -4.75 12.51 3.50
CA THR A 50 -4.98 13.27 4.74
C THR A 50 -4.83 14.77 4.51
N ASP A 51 -5.42 15.57 5.40
CA ASP A 51 -5.29 17.02 5.41
C ASP A 51 -4.02 17.44 6.18
N PHE A 52 -2.97 17.78 5.45
CA PHE A 52 -1.69 18.19 6.04
C PHE A 52 -1.72 19.59 6.67
N SER A 53 -2.75 20.40 6.42
CA SER A 53 -2.91 21.70 7.09
C SER A 53 -3.24 21.56 8.58
N LYS A 54 -3.66 20.37 9.01
CA LYS A 54 -4.01 20.03 10.40
C LYS A 54 -3.16 18.86 10.87
N PRO A 55 -1.94 19.10 11.37
CA PRO A 55 -1.06 18.03 11.87
C PRO A 55 -1.64 17.33 13.10
N ASP A 56 -1.12 16.13 13.39
CA ASP A 56 -1.37 15.49 14.68
C ASP A 56 -0.80 16.39 15.79
N GLN A 57 -1.54 16.56 16.90
CA GLN A 57 -1.00 17.19 18.12
C GLN A 57 -0.01 16.25 18.80
N ASP A 58 0.92 16.81 19.55
CA ASP A 58 1.89 16.06 20.33
C ASP A 58 1.74 16.41 21.84
N PRO A 59 1.49 15.44 22.70
CA PRO A 59 1.28 14.00 22.42
C PRO A 59 -0.04 13.70 21.69
N VAL A 60 -0.04 12.65 20.88
CA VAL A 60 -1.25 12.22 20.14
C VAL A 60 -2.26 11.60 21.10
N ASP A 61 -3.47 12.16 21.16
CA ASP A 61 -4.63 11.53 21.79
C ASP A 61 -5.40 10.65 20.80
N LEU A 62 -5.27 9.32 20.94
CA LEU A 62 -5.94 8.34 20.07
C LEU A 62 -7.45 8.26 20.30
N THR A 63 -7.98 8.85 21.38
CA THR A 63 -9.42 8.88 21.70
C THR A 63 -10.11 10.09 21.08
N ASN A 64 -9.37 11.17 20.83
CA ASN A 64 -9.88 12.43 20.31
C ASN A 64 -9.45 12.67 18.87
N CYS A 65 -10.37 12.48 17.92
CA CYS A 65 -10.07 12.70 16.50
C CYS A 65 -9.83 14.18 16.14
N HIS A 66 -10.26 15.14 16.94
CA HIS A 66 -10.05 16.57 16.66
C HIS A 66 -8.57 16.98 16.81
N THR A 67 -7.81 16.24 17.60
CA THR A 67 -6.38 16.46 17.83
C THR A 67 -5.49 15.71 16.84
N GLN A 68 -6.08 15.00 15.87
CA GLN A 68 -5.36 14.18 14.92
C GLN A 68 -5.48 14.70 13.49
N ARG A 69 -4.46 14.46 12.68
CA ARG A 69 -4.51 14.64 11.24
C ARG A 69 -5.49 13.64 10.63
N ASN A 70 -6.59 14.14 10.09
CA ASN A 70 -7.69 13.34 9.58
C ASN A 70 -7.66 13.23 8.04
N LEU A 71 -8.55 12.42 7.48
CA LEU A 71 -8.72 12.32 6.04
C LEU A 71 -9.15 13.66 5.44
N SER A 72 -8.52 14.03 4.32
CA SER A 72 -8.97 15.09 3.45
C SER A 72 -10.30 14.71 2.77
N GLN A 73 -10.93 15.65 2.07
CA GLN A 73 -12.09 15.37 1.23
C GLN A 73 -11.75 14.32 0.16
N GLN A 74 -10.59 14.46 -0.50
CA GLN A 74 -10.10 13.50 -1.47
C GLN A 74 -9.90 12.12 -0.85
N GLY A 75 -9.27 12.03 0.32
CA GLY A 75 -9.07 10.73 0.99
C GLY A 75 -10.38 10.02 1.35
N ARG A 76 -11.41 10.79 1.75
CA ARG A 76 -12.75 10.18 1.95
C ARG A 76 -13.35 9.67 0.63
N ALA A 77 -13.15 10.38 -0.47
CA ALA A 77 -13.61 9.96 -1.80
C ALA A 77 -12.89 8.68 -2.26
N ASP A 78 -11.57 8.62 -2.06
CA ASP A 78 -10.72 7.47 -2.38
C ASP A 78 -11.12 6.24 -1.58
N ALA A 79 -11.28 6.37 -0.25
CA ALA A 79 -11.72 5.27 0.60
C ALA A 79 -13.08 4.70 0.16
N ARG A 80 -14.03 5.58 -0.22
CA ARG A 80 -15.31 5.14 -0.78
C ARG A 80 -15.15 4.47 -2.15
N ALA A 81 -14.21 4.95 -3.00
CA ALA A 81 -13.92 4.35 -4.31
C ALA A 81 -13.36 2.94 -4.15
N ILE A 82 -12.45 2.72 -3.20
CA ILE A 82 -11.95 1.40 -2.82
C ILE A 82 -13.15 0.49 -2.46
N GLY A 83 -14.04 0.96 -1.59
CA GLY A 83 -15.22 0.20 -1.18
C GLY A 83 -16.16 -0.13 -2.34
N ARG A 84 -16.35 0.77 -3.31
CA ARG A 84 -17.11 0.49 -4.53
C ARG A 84 -16.43 -0.59 -5.38
N GLY A 85 -15.10 -0.52 -5.55
CA GLY A 85 -14.32 -1.54 -6.26
C GLY A 85 -14.46 -2.92 -5.63
N VAL A 86 -14.32 -3.00 -4.31
CA VAL A 86 -14.50 -4.23 -3.53
C VAL A 86 -15.89 -4.86 -3.77
N ARG A 87 -16.95 -4.04 -3.72
CA ARG A 87 -18.33 -4.53 -3.96
C ARG A 87 -18.56 -4.91 -5.41
N ARG A 88 -18.07 -4.11 -6.38
CA ARG A 88 -18.20 -4.40 -7.81
C ARG A 88 -17.54 -5.74 -8.18
N LEU A 89 -16.37 -6.01 -7.63
CA LEU A 89 -15.65 -7.27 -7.82
C LEU A 89 -16.22 -8.42 -6.99
N LYS A 90 -17.23 -8.15 -6.13
CA LYS A 90 -17.84 -9.13 -5.21
C LYS A 90 -16.80 -9.82 -4.30
N LEU A 91 -15.78 -9.07 -3.85
CA LEU A 91 -14.72 -9.60 -3.00
C LEU A 91 -15.27 -9.95 -1.61
N ARG A 92 -14.99 -11.15 -1.15
CA ARG A 92 -15.44 -11.65 0.15
C ARG A 92 -14.45 -11.21 1.25
N ILE A 93 -14.71 -10.07 1.86
CA ILE A 93 -13.88 -9.56 2.98
C ILE A 93 -14.23 -10.34 4.26
N GLY A 94 -13.24 -10.96 4.86
CA GLY A 94 -13.32 -11.64 6.15
C GLY A 94 -13.00 -10.66 7.30
N THR A 95 -11.75 -10.64 7.72
CA THR A 95 -11.26 -9.79 8.81
C THR A 95 -10.80 -8.43 8.27
N VAL A 96 -11.18 -7.34 8.97
CA VAL A 96 -10.64 -6.00 8.74
C VAL A 96 -10.03 -5.51 10.05
N LEU A 97 -8.72 -5.30 10.05
CA LEU A 97 -7.97 -4.76 11.17
C LEU A 97 -7.44 -3.38 10.81
N THR A 98 -7.38 -2.49 11.80
CA THR A 98 -6.90 -1.12 11.62
C THR A 98 -6.05 -0.65 12.79
N SER A 99 -5.20 0.35 12.55
CA SER A 99 -4.57 1.14 13.60
C SER A 99 -5.64 1.92 14.40
N ALA A 100 -5.29 2.32 15.62
CA ALA A 100 -6.17 3.16 16.47
C ALA A 100 -6.34 4.59 15.95
N PHE A 101 -5.48 5.09 15.07
CA PHE A 101 -5.58 6.44 14.53
C PHE A 101 -6.89 6.67 13.77
N CYS A 102 -7.46 7.86 13.91
CA CYS A 102 -8.75 8.20 13.31
C CYS A 102 -8.73 8.10 11.78
N ARG A 103 -7.64 8.48 11.10
CA ARG A 103 -7.48 8.37 9.64
C ARG A 103 -7.53 6.92 9.14
N THR A 104 -6.93 5.97 9.86
CA THR A 104 -6.97 4.55 9.49
C THR A 104 -8.36 3.95 9.76
N ARG A 105 -8.96 4.26 10.89
CA ARG A 105 -10.34 3.85 11.24
C ARG A 105 -11.36 4.39 10.24
N ALA A 106 -11.23 5.67 9.85
CA ALA A 106 -12.10 6.29 8.86
C ALA A 106 -11.93 5.64 7.48
N THR A 107 -10.69 5.38 7.04
CA THR A 107 -10.42 4.66 5.78
C THR A 107 -11.08 3.28 5.80
N ALA A 108 -10.86 2.50 6.86
CA ALA A 108 -11.43 1.15 6.98
C ALA A 108 -12.96 1.15 6.97
N ARG A 109 -13.60 2.08 7.70
CA ARG A 109 -15.07 2.19 7.74
C ARG A 109 -15.66 2.59 6.39
N LEU A 110 -15.06 3.57 5.71
CA LEU A 110 -15.55 4.06 4.41
C LEU A 110 -15.37 3.00 3.31
N ALA A 111 -14.29 2.23 3.35
CA ALA A 111 -14.02 1.21 2.35
C ALA A 111 -14.73 -0.12 2.62
N PHE A 112 -14.75 -0.57 3.88
CA PHE A 112 -15.16 -1.94 4.24
C PHE A 112 -16.34 -2.00 5.22
N GLY A 113 -16.85 -0.86 5.72
CA GLY A 113 -18.00 -0.76 6.62
C GLY A 113 -17.70 -1.13 8.08
N ARG A 114 -16.59 -1.79 8.36
CA ARG A 114 -16.21 -2.25 9.69
C ARG A 114 -14.69 -2.28 9.86
N ALA A 115 -14.23 -2.26 11.11
CA ALA A 115 -12.84 -2.55 11.45
C ALA A 115 -12.70 -2.82 12.95
N ALA A 116 -11.82 -3.75 13.31
CA ALA A 116 -11.34 -3.93 14.68
C ALA A 116 -9.94 -3.29 14.81
N VAL A 117 -9.70 -2.64 15.95
CA VAL A 117 -8.39 -2.04 16.22
C VAL A 117 -7.37 -3.13 16.59
N SER A 118 -6.18 -3.05 16.01
CA SER A 118 -5.05 -3.91 16.33
C SER A 118 -3.82 -3.07 16.72
N PRO A 119 -3.27 -3.26 17.92
CA PRO A 119 -2.04 -2.58 18.34
C PRO A 119 -0.84 -2.84 17.42
N ALA A 120 -0.83 -3.98 16.72
CA ALA A 120 0.22 -4.33 15.76
C ALA A 120 0.30 -3.36 14.57
N LEU A 121 -0.79 -2.63 14.28
CA LEU A 121 -0.89 -1.71 13.13
C LEU A 121 -0.71 -0.23 13.54
N LEU A 122 -0.37 0.04 14.80
CA LEU A 122 -0.17 1.41 15.30
C LEU A 122 1.03 2.06 14.60
N ASN A 123 0.93 3.39 14.39
CA ASN A 123 2.01 4.16 13.78
C ASN A 123 3.31 4.06 14.57
N THR A 124 4.43 3.84 13.88
CA THR A 124 5.77 3.66 14.47
C THR A 124 6.72 4.83 14.19
N ILE A 125 6.22 5.94 13.62
CA ILE A 125 7.07 7.04 13.15
C ILE A 125 7.96 7.64 14.27
N THR A 126 7.48 7.62 15.51
CA THR A 126 8.22 8.10 16.70
C THR A 126 8.74 6.96 17.56
N ALA A 127 8.58 5.71 17.11
CA ALA A 127 9.02 4.57 17.91
C ALA A 127 10.54 4.40 17.80
N GLU A 128 11.20 4.32 18.93
CA GLU A 128 12.56 3.81 18.98
C GLU A 128 12.59 2.35 18.52
N HIS A 129 13.64 1.96 17.77
CA HIS A 129 13.81 0.58 17.27
C HIS A 129 14.25 -0.40 18.38
N ASN A 130 13.51 -0.37 19.49
CA ASN A 130 13.72 -1.16 20.71
C ASN A 130 12.95 -2.48 20.71
N ALA A 131 12.93 -3.19 21.83
CA ALA A 131 12.23 -4.48 21.97
C ALA A 131 10.71 -4.36 21.74
N ARG A 132 10.08 -3.23 22.15
CA ARG A 132 8.65 -2.99 21.95
C ARG A 132 8.32 -2.85 20.48
N TRP A 133 9.11 -2.06 19.72
CA TRP A 133 8.98 -1.93 18.28
C TRP A 133 9.13 -3.28 17.58
N ARG A 134 10.20 -4.05 17.90
CA ARG A 134 10.39 -5.40 17.31
C ARG A 134 9.21 -6.32 17.57
N LYS A 135 8.64 -6.30 18.78
CA LYS A 135 7.45 -7.09 19.15
C LYS A 135 6.23 -6.68 18.30
N GLN A 136 6.01 -5.38 18.13
CA GLN A 136 4.91 -4.84 17.34
C GLN A 136 5.04 -5.23 15.87
N ILE A 137 6.19 -4.98 15.24
CA ILE A 137 6.43 -5.32 13.83
C ILE A 137 6.40 -6.84 13.62
N GLY A 138 6.93 -7.63 14.56
CA GLY A 138 6.78 -9.09 14.53
C GLY A 138 5.32 -9.52 14.57
N ALA A 139 4.46 -8.86 15.35
CA ALA A 139 3.02 -9.13 15.37
C ALA A 139 2.35 -8.73 14.04
N ALA A 140 2.71 -7.58 13.48
CA ALA A 140 2.21 -7.14 12.17
C ALA A 140 2.60 -8.11 11.03
N ARG A 141 3.84 -8.59 11.03
CA ARG A 141 4.31 -9.62 10.09
C ARG A 141 3.56 -10.95 10.25
N ARG A 142 3.21 -11.35 11.48
CA ARG A 142 2.37 -12.54 11.72
C ARG A 142 0.99 -12.36 11.09
N LEU A 143 0.33 -11.21 11.28
CA LEU A 143 -0.95 -10.92 10.62
C LEU A 143 -0.85 -11.05 9.10
N LEU A 144 0.22 -10.50 8.50
CA LEU A 144 0.46 -10.55 7.07
C LEU A 144 0.75 -11.97 6.55
N GLY A 145 1.42 -12.79 7.35
CA GLY A 145 1.74 -14.18 7.01
C GLY A 145 0.63 -15.20 7.31
N THR A 146 -0.46 -14.77 8.00
CA THR A 146 -1.58 -15.64 8.38
C THR A 146 -2.56 -15.81 7.23
N LYS A 147 -2.88 -17.06 6.89
CA LYS A 147 -3.88 -17.36 5.85
C LYS A 147 -5.28 -16.92 6.31
N PRO A 148 -6.01 -16.15 5.50
CA PRO A 148 -7.43 -15.87 5.75
C PRO A 148 -8.28 -17.15 5.74
N ALA A 149 -9.51 -17.06 6.25
CA ALA A 149 -10.49 -18.13 6.09
C ALA A 149 -10.72 -18.45 4.59
N PRO A 150 -11.05 -19.68 4.22
CA PRO A 150 -11.19 -20.09 2.82
C PRO A 150 -12.08 -19.16 1.99
N GLY A 151 -11.57 -18.74 0.85
CA GLY A 151 -12.26 -17.85 -0.09
C GLY A 151 -12.48 -16.42 0.42
N ARG A 152 -11.90 -16.02 1.55
CA ARG A 152 -12.01 -14.66 2.10
C ARG A 152 -10.68 -13.92 2.02
N LEU A 153 -10.75 -12.59 2.15
CA LEU A 153 -9.61 -11.70 2.23
C LEU A 153 -9.48 -11.15 3.66
N THR A 154 -8.27 -10.98 4.14
CA THR A 154 -7.97 -10.18 5.32
C THR A 154 -7.49 -8.79 4.87
N VAL A 155 -7.94 -7.74 5.55
CA VAL A 155 -7.53 -6.35 5.28
C VAL A 155 -6.83 -5.78 6.51
N LEU A 156 -5.66 -5.18 6.30
CA LEU A 156 -4.87 -4.48 7.31
C LEU A 156 -4.76 -3.01 6.88
N VAL A 157 -5.44 -2.10 7.60
CA VAL A 157 -5.36 -0.66 7.32
C VAL A 157 -4.40 0.00 8.31
N THR A 158 -3.30 0.55 7.82
CA THR A 158 -2.20 1.02 8.65
C THR A 158 -1.53 2.28 8.07
N HIS A 159 -0.27 2.52 8.40
CA HIS A 159 0.55 3.68 8.05
C HIS A 159 1.71 3.26 7.16
N GLY A 160 2.21 4.19 6.32
CA GLY A 160 3.33 3.90 5.42
C GLY A 160 4.56 3.37 6.14
N VAL A 161 4.94 3.99 7.26
CA VAL A 161 6.10 3.57 8.06
C VAL A 161 5.96 2.14 8.56
N VAL A 162 4.77 1.73 9.04
CA VAL A 162 4.53 0.35 9.51
C VAL A 162 4.68 -0.65 8.38
N VAL A 163 4.23 -0.29 7.16
CA VAL A 163 4.40 -1.18 6.00
C VAL A 163 5.86 -1.28 5.60
N THR A 164 6.61 -0.17 5.62
CA THR A 164 8.05 -0.19 5.37
C THR A 164 8.76 -1.08 6.39
N ASP A 165 8.44 -0.94 7.68
CA ASP A 165 9.01 -1.76 8.75
C ASP A 165 8.67 -3.26 8.61
N MET A 166 7.46 -3.58 8.14
CA MET A 166 7.02 -4.97 7.92
C MET A 166 7.65 -5.62 6.70
N THR A 167 7.79 -4.87 5.60
CA THR A 167 7.96 -5.45 4.26
C THR A 167 9.16 -4.90 3.49
N GLY A 168 9.73 -3.77 3.91
CA GLY A 168 10.73 -3.01 3.14
C GLY A 168 10.13 -2.20 1.97
N LEU A 169 8.80 -2.18 1.82
CA LEU A 169 8.12 -1.50 0.71
C LEU A 169 7.50 -0.17 1.16
N THR A 170 7.50 0.80 0.28
CA THR A 170 6.81 2.10 0.47
C THR A 170 5.45 2.08 -0.23
N LEU A 171 4.48 2.88 0.29
CA LEU A 171 3.15 3.05 -0.26
C LEU A 171 2.76 4.51 -0.32
N GLU A 172 1.98 4.85 -1.35
CA GLU A 172 1.23 6.11 -1.41
C GLU A 172 0.01 6.08 -0.46
N GLU A 173 -0.52 7.26 -0.09
CA GLU A 173 -1.77 7.33 0.67
C GLU A 173 -2.93 6.72 -0.12
N GLY A 174 -3.64 5.77 0.48
CA GLY A 174 -4.73 5.01 -0.14
C GLY A 174 -4.28 3.84 -1.02
N GLU A 175 -2.99 3.65 -1.24
CA GLU A 175 -2.48 2.51 -2.00
C GLU A 175 -2.66 1.20 -1.21
N THR A 176 -2.97 0.14 -1.94
CA THR A 176 -3.16 -1.22 -1.41
C THR A 176 -2.09 -2.16 -1.98
N LEU A 177 -1.33 -2.83 -1.12
CA LEU A 177 -0.51 -3.98 -1.48
C LEU A 177 -1.29 -5.27 -1.29
N VAL A 178 -1.16 -6.19 -2.24
CA VAL A 178 -1.81 -7.50 -2.21
C VAL A 178 -0.77 -8.58 -1.95
N PHE A 179 -0.92 -9.30 -0.85
CA PHE A 179 0.01 -10.34 -0.46
C PHE A 179 -0.63 -11.72 -0.42
N ARG A 180 0.14 -12.73 -0.84
CA ARG A 180 -0.15 -14.14 -0.57
C ARG A 180 0.59 -14.58 0.69
N PRO A 181 -0.12 -14.89 1.79
CA PRO A 181 0.49 -15.42 3.01
C PRO A 181 1.06 -16.82 2.77
N ARG A 182 2.18 -17.11 3.44
CA ARG A 182 2.90 -18.37 3.33
C ARG A 182 3.13 -19.08 4.67
N GLY A 183 2.47 -18.60 5.73
CA GLY A 183 2.68 -19.07 7.10
C GLY A 183 3.98 -18.57 7.70
N ASN A 184 4.13 -18.72 9.02
CA ASN A 184 5.36 -18.37 9.76
C ASN A 184 5.89 -16.96 9.45
N SER A 185 5.00 -15.98 9.42
CA SER A 185 5.31 -14.57 9.05
C SER A 185 5.92 -14.39 7.67
N ARG A 186 5.83 -15.39 6.78
CA ARG A 186 6.27 -15.31 5.38
C ARG A 186 5.11 -14.94 4.47
N PHE A 187 5.41 -14.17 3.45
CA PHE A 187 4.43 -13.70 2.47
C PHE A 187 5.11 -13.36 1.14
N ARG A 188 4.33 -13.25 0.07
CA ARG A 188 4.80 -12.84 -1.26
C ARG A 188 3.90 -11.72 -1.77
N LEU A 189 4.48 -10.61 -2.23
CA LEU A 189 3.76 -9.56 -2.94
C LEU A 189 3.25 -10.11 -4.28
N LEU A 190 1.98 -9.86 -4.59
CA LEU A 190 1.34 -10.20 -5.87
C LEU A 190 1.15 -8.98 -6.74
N GLY A 191 0.86 -7.81 -6.14
CA GLY A 191 0.63 -6.58 -6.88
C GLY A 191 0.29 -5.42 -5.98
N ARG A 192 0.08 -4.28 -6.63
CA ARG A 192 -0.27 -2.99 -6.04
C ARG A 192 -1.54 -2.48 -6.70
N ILE A 193 -2.35 -1.73 -5.97
CA ILE A 193 -3.57 -1.10 -6.49
C ILE A 193 -3.61 0.32 -5.94
N LEU A 194 -3.50 1.31 -6.81
CA LEU A 194 -3.67 2.71 -6.48
C LEU A 194 -5.16 3.05 -6.30
N PRO A 195 -5.52 4.11 -5.56
CA PRO A 195 -6.93 4.46 -5.34
C PRO A 195 -7.77 4.60 -6.63
N PRO A 196 -7.29 5.23 -7.72
CA PRO A 196 -8.03 5.31 -8.98
C PRO A 196 -8.28 3.95 -9.65
N GLU A 197 -7.32 3.02 -9.54
CA GLU A 197 -7.37 1.72 -10.21
C GLU A 197 -8.49 0.81 -9.68
N TRP A 198 -8.94 1.03 -8.43
CA TRP A 198 -10.10 0.33 -7.90
C TRP A 198 -11.38 0.52 -8.72
N ARG A 199 -11.45 1.58 -9.56
CA ARG A 199 -12.60 1.84 -10.45
C ARG A 199 -12.63 0.92 -11.65
N THR A 200 -11.46 0.55 -12.16
CA THR A 200 -11.29 -0.22 -13.42
C THR A 200 -10.75 -1.62 -13.21
N LEU A 201 -10.26 -1.95 -12.00
CA LEU A 201 -9.71 -3.27 -11.69
C LEU A 201 -10.67 -4.39 -12.11
N GLY A 202 -10.23 -5.27 -13.03
CA GLY A 202 -11.04 -6.36 -13.57
C GLY A 202 -12.15 -5.92 -14.54
N ALA A 203 -12.16 -4.69 -15.02
CA ALA A 203 -12.92 -4.31 -16.21
C ALA A 203 -12.16 -4.81 -17.46
N ARG A 204 -12.88 -5.38 -18.40
CA ARG A 204 -12.39 -5.77 -19.72
C ARG A 204 -12.55 -4.62 -20.67
#